data_eb7b94201d197e312ed0d1368d6d0c05
#
_entry.id   eb7b94201d197e312ed0d1368d6d0c05
#
_cell.length_a   1.000
_cell.length_b   1.000
_cell.length_c   1.000
_cell.angle_alpha   90.00
_cell.angle_beta   90.00
_cell.angle_gamma   90.00
#
_symmetry.space_group_name_H-M   'P 1'
#
loop_
_entity.id
_entity.type
_entity.pdbx_description
1 polymer ?
#
loop_
_entity_poly.entity_id
_entity_poly.type
_entity_poly.pdbx_seq_one_letter_code
_entity_poly.pdbx_strand_id
1 'polypeptide(L)'
;MTNDIFFETKTPLTVTIRTTTDYWNYVTTIKHRNMRGKENIIISTLSKPDFIRKSKIDESVFLYYKKIENYLYCTVVRHENGTGYLITTYVADKAKEGELIWTK
;
A
#
# COMPACT_ATOMS: atom_id res chain seq x y z
N MET A 1 -13.20 5.50 -19.53
CA MET A 1 -12.71 4.98 -18.26
C MET A 1 -11.98 3.69 -18.47
N THR A 2 -10.84 3.49 -17.84
CA THR A 2 -10.08 2.27 -18.00
C THR A 2 -10.01 1.47 -16.70
N ASN A 3 -10.16 0.15 -16.82
CA ASN A 3 -9.95 -0.80 -15.73
C ASN A 3 -8.63 -1.55 -15.89
N ASP A 4 -7.74 -1.02 -16.74
CA ASP A 4 -6.44 -1.65 -16.96
C ASP A 4 -5.63 -1.67 -15.67
N ILE A 5 -5.02 -2.80 -15.40
CA ILE A 5 -4.12 -2.93 -14.26
C ILE A 5 -2.91 -2.04 -14.52
N PHE A 6 -2.65 -1.13 -13.59
CA PHE A 6 -1.50 -0.26 -13.67
C PHE A 6 -0.25 -0.96 -13.12
N PHE A 7 -0.38 -1.57 -11.95
CA PHE A 7 0.63 -2.48 -11.45
C PHE A 7 -0.01 -3.54 -10.57
N GLU A 8 0.73 -4.63 -10.39
CA GLU A 8 0.37 -5.64 -9.42
C GLU A 8 1.66 -6.24 -8.86
N THR A 9 1.66 -6.59 -7.59
CA THR A 9 2.85 -7.12 -6.94
C THR A 9 2.47 -8.05 -5.81
N LYS A 10 3.32 -9.03 -5.55
CA LYS A 10 3.10 -9.99 -4.47
C LYS A 10 3.77 -9.51 -3.21
N THR A 11 3.08 -9.66 -2.08
CA THR A 11 3.60 -9.26 -0.78
C THR A 11 4.18 -10.47 -0.03
N PRO A 12 4.92 -10.24 1.08
CA PRO A 12 5.42 -11.35 1.90
C PRO A 12 4.33 -12.20 2.52
N LEU A 13 3.10 -11.70 2.58
CA LEU A 13 1.95 -12.46 3.07
C LEU A 13 1.32 -13.33 1.99
N THR A 14 1.99 -13.46 0.83
CA THR A 14 1.52 -14.22 -0.34
C THR A 14 0.21 -13.72 -0.93
N VAL A 15 -0.06 -12.43 -0.74
CA VAL A 15 -1.23 -11.74 -1.31
C VAL A 15 -0.76 -10.92 -2.49
N THR A 16 -1.45 -11.00 -3.61
CA THR A 16 -1.15 -10.17 -4.79
C THR A 16 -2.02 -8.93 -4.74
N ILE A 17 -1.36 -7.78 -4.67
CA ILE A 17 -2.04 -6.47 -4.60
C ILE A 17 -1.98 -5.81 -5.96
N ARG A 18 -3.10 -5.25 -6.39
CA ARG A 18 -3.22 -4.57 -7.68
C ARG A 18 -3.88 -3.21 -7.54
N THR A 19 -3.64 -2.36 -8.52
CA THR A 19 -4.39 -1.12 -8.70
C THR A 19 -4.55 -0.85 -10.19
N THR A 20 -5.62 -0.14 -10.53
CA THR A 20 -5.87 0.26 -11.91
C THR A 20 -5.25 1.62 -12.18
N THR A 21 -5.09 1.94 -13.46
CA THR A 21 -4.59 3.26 -13.88
C THR A 21 -5.51 4.37 -13.37
N ASP A 22 -6.81 4.19 -13.51
CA ASP A 22 -7.77 5.21 -13.06
C ASP A 22 -7.70 5.42 -11.55
N TYR A 23 -7.60 4.33 -10.79
CA TYR A 23 -7.56 4.46 -9.34
C TYR A 23 -6.26 5.09 -8.86
N TRP A 24 -5.14 4.72 -9.48
CA TRP A 24 -3.84 5.32 -9.15
C TRP A 24 -3.87 6.83 -9.42
N ASN A 25 -4.44 7.23 -10.55
CA ASN A 25 -4.60 8.65 -10.87
C ASN A 25 -5.46 9.36 -9.86
N TYR A 26 -6.54 8.73 -9.39
CA TYR A 26 -7.38 9.29 -8.34
C TYR A 26 -6.59 9.52 -7.04
N VAL A 27 -5.86 8.50 -6.58
CA VAL A 27 -5.08 8.60 -5.35
C VAL A 27 -4.03 9.70 -5.44
N THR A 28 -3.32 9.79 -6.57
CA THR A 28 -2.20 10.74 -6.71
C THR A 28 -2.63 12.14 -7.15
N THR A 29 -3.88 12.32 -7.54
CA THR A 29 -4.40 13.63 -7.94
C THR A 29 -5.24 14.25 -6.84
N ILE A 30 -6.09 13.45 -6.21
CA ILE A 30 -7.08 13.95 -5.24
C ILE A 30 -6.61 13.75 -3.80
N LYS A 31 -6.12 12.56 -3.47
CA LYS A 31 -5.80 12.22 -2.07
C LYS A 31 -4.38 12.63 -1.67
N HIS A 32 -3.38 12.24 -2.42
CA HIS A 32 -1.98 12.43 -2.04
C HIS A 32 -1.12 12.77 -3.24
N ARG A 33 -1.08 14.07 -3.59
CA ARG A 33 -0.35 14.53 -4.78
C ARG A 33 1.14 14.30 -4.70
N ASN A 34 1.70 14.28 -3.49
CA ASN A 34 3.12 14.03 -3.31
C ASN A 34 3.52 12.59 -3.65
N MET A 35 2.57 11.71 -3.88
CA MET A 35 2.85 10.34 -4.27
C MET A 35 2.89 10.14 -5.78
N ARG A 36 2.59 11.18 -6.56
CA ARG A 36 2.66 11.09 -8.02
C ARG A 36 4.08 10.74 -8.47
N GLY A 37 4.18 9.79 -9.38
CA GLY A 37 5.46 9.35 -9.92
C GLY A 37 6.23 8.39 -9.02
N LYS A 38 5.65 7.97 -7.90
CA LYS A 38 6.33 7.11 -6.92
C LYS A 38 5.87 5.66 -6.98
N GLU A 39 5.46 5.20 -8.15
CA GLU A 39 4.98 3.83 -8.35
C GLU A 39 5.99 2.80 -7.87
N ASN A 40 7.26 3.00 -8.20
CA ASN A 40 8.32 2.04 -7.81
C ASN A 40 8.49 1.96 -6.30
N ILE A 41 8.33 3.09 -5.61
CA ILE A 41 8.39 3.12 -4.15
C ILE A 41 7.22 2.32 -3.55
N ILE A 42 6.04 2.46 -4.12
CA ILE A 42 4.87 1.76 -3.62
C ILE A 42 4.98 0.26 -3.88
N ILE A 43 5.44 -0.13 -5.06
CA ILE A 43 5.68 -1.54 -5.36
C ILE A 43 6.71 -2.13 -4.38
N SER A 44 7.78 -1.39 -4.10
CA SER A 44 8.79 -1.82 -3.13
C SER A 44 8.21 -1.93 -1.71
N THR A 45 7.35 -0.98 -1.33
CA THR A 45 6.70 -1.00 -0.01
C THR A 45 5.82 -2.23 0.15
N LEU A 46 5.15 -2.66 -0.92
CA LEU A 46 4.30 -3.85 -0.88
C LEU A 46 5.09 -5.14 -0.97
N SER A 47 6.10 -5.19 -1.84
CA SER A 47 6.86 -6.44 -2.06
C SER A 47 7.92 -6.69 -1.00
N LYS A 48 8.50 -5.64 -0.44
CA LYS A 48 9.58 -5.72 0.55
C LYS A 48 9.39 -4.70 1.65
N PRO A 49 8.29 -4.79 2.42
CA PRO A 49 8.04 -3.84 3.49
C PRO A 49 9.01 -4.07 4.66
N ASP A 50 9.13 -3.06 5.51
CA ASP A 50 9.84 -3.22 6.77
C ASP A 50 8.96 -3.91 7.80
N PHE A 51 7.67 -3.58 7.81
CA PHE A 51 6.70 -4.25 8.67
C PHE A 51 5.29 -4.03 8.14
N ILE A 52 4.36 -4.87 8.61
CA ILE A 52 2.95 -4.82 8.21
C ILE A 52 2.09 -4.85 9.46
N ARG A 53 1.12 -3.94 9.53
CA ARG A 53 0.12 -3.93 10.59
C ARG A 53 -1.26 -4.19 10.03
N LYS A 54 -2.10 -4.87 10.80
CA LYS A 54 -3.51 -5.03 10.48
C LYS A 54 -4.28 -3.89 11.14
N SER A 55 -5.21 -3.28 10.41
CA SER A 55 -6.01 -2.18 10.94
C SER A 55 -6.81 -2.61 12.16
N LYS A 56 -6.93 -1.73 13.14
CA LYS A 56 -7.80 -1.95 14.30
C LYS A 56 -9.28 -1.84 13.96
N ILE A 57 -9.59 -1.12 12.88
CA ILE A 57 -10.96 -0.77 12.55
C ILE A 57 -11.58 -1.79 11.62
N ASP A 58 -10.81 -2.30 10.65
CA ASP A 58 -11.30 -3.20 9.62
C ASP A 58 -10.30 -4.34 9.42
N GLU A 59 -10.72 -5.55 9.70
CA GLU A 59 -9.84 -6.74 9.66
C GLU A 59 -9.30 -7.07 8.27
N SER A 60 -9.93 -6.57 7.20
CA SER A 60 -9.43 -6.81 5.85
C SER A 60 -8.49 -5.73 5.36
N VAL A 61 -8.23 -4.69 6.15
CA VAL A 61 -7.37 -3.58 5.77
C VAL A 61 -6.00 -3.74 6.42
N PHE A 62 -4.95 -3.64 5.61
CA PHE A 62 -3.57 -3.84 6.05
C PHE A 62 -2.74 -2.64 5.66
N LEU A 63 -1.80 -2.27 6.54
CA LEU A 63 -0.93 -1.11 6.37
C LEU A 63 0.49 -1.62 6.21
N TYR A 64 1.05 -1.44 5.02
CA TYR A 64 2.41 -1.82 4.69
C TYR A 64 3.31 -0.62 4.85
N TYR A 65 4.38 -0.76 5.62
CA TYR A 65 5.29 0.33 5.93
C TYR A 65 6.69 0.04 5.44
N LYS A 66 7.32 1.06 4.87
CA LYS A 66 8.72 0.97 4.48
C LYS A 66 9.38 2.32 4.65
N LYS A 67 10.51 2.33 5.32
CA LYS A 67 11.32 3.54 5.44
C LYS A 67 12.33 3.57 4.30
N ILE A 68 12.29 4.63 3.52
CA ILE A 68 13.23 4.86 2.43
C ILE A 68 13.80 6.24 2.65
N GLU A 69 15.12 6.32 2.85
CA GLU A 69 15.81 7.57 3.22
C GLU A 69 15.19 8.11 4.52
N ASN A 70 14.63 9.31 4.49
CA ASN A 70 14.08 9.96 5.68
C ASN A 70 12.56 9.85 5.78
N TYR A 71 11.93 9.10 4.88
CA TYR A 71 10.47 9.05 4.80
C TYR A 71 9.94 7.66 5.13
N LEU A 72 8.90 7.64 5.94
CA LEU A 72 8.16 6.41 6.22
C LEU A 72 6.96 6.37 5.28
N TYR A 73 7.01 5.46 4.30
CA TYR A 73 5.90 5.29 3.36
C TYR A 73 4.91 4.28 3.92
N CYS A 74 3.63 4.61 3.78
CA CYS A 74 2.56 3.71 4.17
C CYS A 74 1.68 3.44 2.95
N THR A 75 1.45 2.16 2.67
CA THR A 75 0.54 1.75 1.61
C THR A 75 -0.57 0.94 2.24
N VAL A 76 -1.79 1.43 2.09
CA VAL A 76 -2.99 0.83 2.69
C VAL A 76 -3.70 0.02 1.63
N VAL A 77 -3.96 -1.25 1.95
CA VAL A 77 -4.57 -2.18 1.00
C VAL A 77 -5.68 -2.97 1.67
N ARG A 78 -6.60 -3.51 0.86
CA ARG A 78 -7.58 -4.47 1.32
C ARG A 78 -7.20 -5.85 0.82
N HIS A 79 -7.22 -6.84 1.71
CA HIS A 79 -6.97 -8.23 1.34
C HIS A 79 -8.30 -8.96 1.12
N GLU A 80 -8.35 -9.78 0.06
CA GLU A 80 -9.52 -10.60 -0.27
C GLU A 80 -9.03 -11.96 -0.78
N ASN A 81 -8.94 -12.94 0.12
CA ASN A 81 -8.63 -14.33 -0.25
C ASN A 81 -7.43 -14.49 -1.21
N GLY A 82 -6.26 -14.04 -0.78
CA GLY A 82 -5.01 -14.21 -1.55
C GLY A 82 -4.76 -13.14 -2.58
N THR A 83 -5.73 -12.27 -2.82
CA THR A 83 -5.55 -11.08 -3.66
C THR A 83 -5.98 -9.85 -2.88
N GLY A 84 -5.81 -8.69 -3.46
CA GLY A 84 -6.24 -7.46 -2.84
C GLY A 84 -6.02 -6.28 -3.75
N TYR A 85 -6.34 -5.11 -3.24
CA TYR A 85 -6.21 -3.90 -4.03
C TYR A 85 -5.79 -2.72 -3.17
N LEU A 86 -5.18 -1.74 -3.83
CA LEU A 86 -4.73 -0.50 -3.21
C LEU A 86 -5.92 0.34 -2.78
N ILE A 87 -5.88 0.84 -1.54
CA ILE A 87 -6.84 1.82 -1.05
C ILE A 87 -6.23 3.21 -1.13
N THR A 88 -5.04 3.38 -0.57
CA THR A 88 -4.34 4.66 -0.62
C THR A 88 -2.87 4.46 -0.25
N THR A 89 -2.08 5.51 -0.44
CA THR A 89 -0.68 5.51 -0.03
C THR A 89 -0.28 6.93 0.34
N TYR A 90 0.64 7.07 1.29
CA TYR A 90 1.05 8.38 1.76
C TYR A 90 2.37 8.29 2.52
N VAL A 91 2.98 9.45 2.73
CA VAL A 91 4.13 9.57 3.62
C VAL A 91 3.59 9.77 5.02
N ALA A 92 3.97 8.92 5.95
CA ALA A 92 3.46 8.94 7.31
C ALA A 92 4.44 9.61 8.25
N ASP A 93 3.92 10.32 9.25
CA ASP A 93 4.76 10.85 10.33
C ASP A 93 5.19 9.71 11.26
N LYS A 94 4.26 8.79 11.51
CA LYS A 94 4.52 7.61 12.33
C LYS A 94 3.53 6.52 11.94
N ALA A 95 3.83 5.30 12.33
CA ALA A 95 2.93 4.18 12.07
C ALA A 95 1.66 4.32 12.91
N LYS A 96 0.51 4.11 12.28
CA LYS A 96 -0.77 4.10 12.98
C LYS A 96 -0.88 2.86 13.86
N GLU A 97 -1.70 2.95 14.90
CA GLU A 97 -1.98 1.81 15.75
C GLU A 97 -2.60 0.68 14.94
N GLY A 98 -2.25 -0.53 15.32
CA GLY A 98 -2.74 -1.72 14.67
C GLY A 98 -1.93 -2.91 15.14
N GLU A 99 -2.42 -4.11 14.83
CA GLU A 99 -1.73 -5.34 15.20
C GLU A 99 -0.54 -5.56 14.27
N LEU A 100 0.66 -5.68 14.83
CA LEU A 100 1.84 -6.01 14.05
C LEU A 100 1.76 -7.49 13.66
N ILE A 101 1.69 -7.77 12.35
CA ILE A 101 1.50 -9.14 11.88
C ILE A 101 2.69 -9.66 11.10
N TRP A 102 3.60 -8.80 10.69
CA TRP A 102 4.78 -9.21 9.94
C TRP A 102 5.88 -8.17 10.08
N THR A 103 7.12 -8.63 10.19
CA THR A 103 8.29 -7.75 10.18
C THR A 103 9.42 -8.48 9.46
N LYS A 104 10.25 -7.73 8.76
CA LYS A 104 11.41 -8.30 8.08
C LYS A 104 12.46 -8.77 9.08
#